data_7435232795c7400519101cdefed00ef6
#
_entry.id   7435232795c7400519101cdefed00ef6
#
_cell.length_a   1.000
_cell.length_b   1.000
_cell.length_c   1.000
_cell.angle_alpha   90.00
_cell.angle_beta   90.00
_cell.angle_gamma   90.00
#
_symmetry.space_group_name_H-M   'P 1'
#
loop_
_entity.id
_entity.type
_entity.pdbx_description
1 polymer ?
#
loop_
_entity_poly.entity_id
_entity_poly.type
_entity_poly.pdbx_seq_one_letter_code
_entity_poly.pdbx_strand_id
1 'polypeptide(L)'
;MVTDKQVKRLLKLMQSEKSLTQAAAKAGMDEKTARKYRRLGQLPSEVESAPRWRTRADPFAEVWEQMRGQLRANPGLEAKTLFADLQRRYPGQFAEGQLRTLQRRIKHWRALEGPSKEVFFPQRYVPGERSQSDFTDMGALGVTLQRAPFAHLLYHFVLPYSNWETGVVCFSESFESLSEGLQVALWRLGGVPRYHQTDRLSAAVHKAGHPQEFTPRYRALLGHYGLQGRKTGAACPHENGDVEQRHYRFKRAVEQALLLRGSRDFNDRGEYEGFLDKLFRQLNGTRQGRFAEEQGRLRALPARRLESSRRLQVRVGPSSTIRVGHNVYSVHSRLIGEQVEVRLAAEQVEVWYAQQCVERMGRLRGESNAHIQYRHLIDWLERKPGAFEHYRYREALYPSSRFRLAYDRLCQHHSERQAAKAYLAILRLAAHDSEAGVDEALRQLIEHDQALTPEAVEARMRADLTPAPATAVTVTPVDLSAYDALLSEEAA
;
A
#
# COMPACT_ATOMS: atom_id res chain seq x y z
N MET A 1 23.30 42.53 -24.99
CA MET A 1 22.56 43.66 -24.35
C MET A 1 23.64 44.65 -23.84
N VAL A 2 23.46 45.96 -24.06
CA VAL A 2 24.47 46.93 -23.58
C VAL A 2 24.30 47.16 -22.09
N THR A 3 25.38 47.21 -21.37
CA THR A 3 25.41 47.37 -19.90
C THR A 3 25.67 48.83 -19.52
N ASP A 4 25.26 49.24 -18.31
CA ASP A 4 25.53 50.55 -17.74
C ASP A 4 27.03 50.91 -17.76
N LYS A 5 27.87 49.89 -17.47
CA LYS A 5 29.31 50.03 -17.50
C LYS A 5 29.86 50.44 -18.87
N GLN A 6 29.30 49.87 -19.94
CA GLN A 6 29.66 50.22 -21.31
C GLN A 6 29.23 51.66 -21.68
N VAL A 7 28.01 52.07 -21.28
CA VAL A 7 27.53 53.43 -21.54
C VAL A 7 28.31 54.46 -20.74
N LYS A 8 28.60 54.22 -19.45
CA LYS A 8 29.46 55.09 -18.64
C LYS A 8 30.85 55.23 -19.28
N ARG A 9 31.41 54.15 -19.80
CA ARG A 9 32.70 54.15 -20.50
C ARG A 9 32.63 54.92 -21.80
N LEU A 10 31.54 54.79 -22.58
CA LEU A 10 31.31 55.56 -23.78
C LEU A 10 31.30 57.06 -23.49
N LEU A 11 30.51 57.49 -22.49
CA LEU A 11 30.36 58.93 -22.14
C LEU A 11 31.72 59.51 -21.68
N LYS A 12 32.53 58.75 -20.95
CA LYS A 12 33.89 59.16 -20.54
C LYS A 12 34.83 59.26 -21.74
N LEU A 13 34.82 58.30 -22.64
CA LEU A 13 35.68 58.29 -23.83
C LEU A 13 35.30 59.42 -24.82
N MET A 14 34.04 59.82 -24.87
CA MET A 14 33.62 60.94 -25.69
C MET A 14 34.17 62.29 -25.27
N GLN A 15 34.71 62.43 -24.06
CA GLN A 15 35.43 63.65 -23.61
C GLN A 15 36.89 63.70 -24.10
N SER A 16 37.48 62.56 -24.43
CA SER A 16 38.88 62.44 -24.82
C SER A 16 39.10 62.05 -26.30
N GLU A 17 38.13 61.41 -26.92
CA GLU A 17 38.21 60.94 -28.31
C GLU A 17 37.56 61.91 -29.31
N LYS A 18 38.25 62.12 -30.48
CA LYS A 18 37.80 63.03 -31.54
C LYS A 18 36.62 62.43 -32.35
N SER A 19 36.34 61.16 -32.27
CA SER A 19 35.31 60.47 -33.08
C SER A 19 34.43 59.58 -32.20
N LEU A 20 33.07 59.69 -32.45
CA LEU A 20 32.09 58.81 -31.80
C LEU A 20 32.32 57.35 -32.15
N THR A 21 32.72 57.04 -33.38
CA THR A 21 33.01 55.72 -33.86
C THR A 21 34.16 55.06 -33.06
N GLN A 22 35.21 55.82 -32.77
CA GLN A 22 36.34 55.35 -31.95
C GLN A 22 35.94 55.15 -30.49
N ALA A 23 35.16 56.06 -29.92
CA ALA A 23 34.64 55.96 -28.57
C ALA A 23 33.73 54.76 -28.42
N ALA A 24 32.84 54.47 -29.38
CA ALA A 24 31.95 53.30 -29.41
C ALA A 24 32.74 51.98 -29.45
N ALA A 25 33.70 51.89 -30.38
CA ALA A 25 34.54 50.70 -30.51
C ALA A 25 35.33 50.40 -29.21
N LYS A 26 35.92 51.41 -28.58
CA LYS A 26 36.64 51.30 -27.30
C LYS A 26 35.69 51.00 -26.13
N ALA A 27 34.43 51.39 -26.20
CA ALA A 27 33.40 51.04 -25.20
C ALA A 27 32.78 49.65 -25.43
N GLY A 28 33.13 48.96 -26.51
CA GLY A 28 32.60 47.64 -26.86
C GLY A 28 31.15 47.64 -27.30
N MET A 29 30.74 48.65 -28.10
CA MET A 29 29.40 48.76 -28.63
C MET A 29 29.38 49.27 -30.08
N ASP A 30 28.31 48.96 -30.77
CA ASP A 30 28.08 49.48 -32.13
C ASP A 30 27.83 50.99 -32.14
N GLU A 31 28.27 51.69 -33.20
CA GLU A 31 28.15 53.12 -33.34
C GLU A 31 26.68 53.61 -33.26
N LYS A 32 25.76 52.86 -33.85
CA LYS A 32 24.32 53.20 -33.86
C LYS A 32 23.79 53.17 -32.41
N THR A 33 24.23 52.23 -31.62
CA THR A 33 23.90 52.11 -30.20
C THR A 33 24.56 53.25 -29.40
N ALA A 34 25.80 53.58 -29.65
CA ALA A 34 26.48 54.69 -29.01
C ALA A 34 25.80 56.04 -29.31
N ARG A 35 25.36 56.29 -30.55
CA ARG A 35 24.60 57.46 -30.96
C ARG A 35 23.27 57.56 -30.23
N LYS A 36 22.59 56.41 -30.01
CA LYS A 36 21.35 56.33 -29.23
C LYS A 36 21.56 56.76 -27.76
N TYR A 37 22.51 56.19 -27.07
CA TYR A 37 22.77 56.51 -25.65
C TYR A 37 23.38 57.89 -25.43
N ARG A 38 24.15 58.40 -26.40
CA ARG A 38 24.60 59.82 -26.40
C ARG A 38 23.39 60.78 -26.46
N ARG A 39 22.41 60.48 -27.28
CA ARG A 39 21.18 61.31 -27.44
C ARG A 39 20.27 61.20 -26.22
N LEU A 40 20.16 60.02 -25.62
CA LEU A 40 19.31 59.77 -24.46
C LEU A 40 19.85 60.35 -23.17
N GLY A 41 21.20 60.45 -23.03
CA GLY A 41 21.82 60.95 -21.82
C GLY A 41 21.57 60.09 -20.56
N GLN A 42 20.97 58.90 -20.71
CA GLN A 42 20.55 58.02 -19.63
C GLN A 42 21.22 56.68 -19.75
N LEU A 43 21.43 56.01 -18.61
CA LEU A 43 21.97 54.64 -18.56
C LEU A 43 20.96 53.61 -19.00
N PRO A 44 21.35 52.42 -19.49
CA PRO A 44 20.45 51.32 -19.81
C PRO A 44 19.48 50.97 -18.69
N SER A 45 19.92 51.01 -17.43
CA SER A 45 19.08 50.76 -16.26
C SER A 45 18.06 51.89 -15.96
N GLU A 46 18.35 53.10 -16.38
CA GLU A 46 17.49 54.26 -16.21
C GLU A 46 16.46 54.40 -17.34
N VAL A 47 16.71 53.75 -18.48
CA VAL A 47 15.75 53.66 -19.61
C VAL A 47 14.80 52.50 -19.33
N GLU A 48 14.05 52.56 -18.23
CA GLU A 48 12.92 51.68 -18.01
C GLU A 48 11.77 52.02 -18.97
N SER A 49 11.76 51.42 -20.14
CA SER A 49 10.51 51.15 -20.83
C SER A 49 10.02 49.83 -20.26
N ALA A 50 9.02 49.88 -19.41
CA ALA A 50 8.24 48.68 -19.10
C ALA A 50 7.91 47.97 -20.43
N PRO A 51 8.27 46.67 -20.60
CA PRO A 51 8.04 46.03 -21.90
C PRO A 51 6.55 46.05 -22.21
N ARG A 52 6.15 46.85 -23.17
CA ARG A 52 4.79 46.88 -23.72
C ARG A 52 4.50 45.68 -24.59
N TRP A 53 4.55 44.50 -23.99
CA TRP A 53 4.24 43.23 -24.63
C TRP A 53 2.73 42.92 -24.64
N ARG A 54 1.87 43.71 -23.96
CA ARG A 54 0.41 43.68 -24.12
C ARG A 54 -0.01 44.58 -25.31
N THR A 55 0.07 44.02 -26.48
CA THR A 55 -0.38 44.70 -27.71
C THR A 55 -1.86 44.44 -28.02
N ARG A 56 -2.49 43.49 -27.35
CA ARG A 56 -3.92 43.14 -27.55
C ARG A 56 -4.77 43.63 -26.38
N ALA A 57 -5.95 44.18 -26.68
CA ALA A 57 -6.94 44.51 -25.67
C ALA A 57 -7.32 43.28 -24.85
N ASP A 58 -7.61 43.47 -23.57
CA ASP A 58 -8.04 42.40 -22.71
C ASP A 58 -9.46 41.96 -23.06
N PRO A 59 -9.70 40.74 -23.54
CA PRO A 59 -11.03 40.31 -23.99
C PRO A 59 -12.05 40.22 -22.83
N PHE A 60 -11.61 40.25 -21.59
CA PHE A 60 -12.46 40.14 -20.41
C PHE A 60 -12.65 41.47 -19.66
N ALA A 61 -12.23 42.61 -20.26
CA ALA A 61 -12.29 43.92 -19.58
C ALA A 61 -13.71 44.27 -19.13
N GLU A 62 -14.68 44.12 -20.00
CA GLU A 62 -16.08 44.50 -19.79
C GLU A 62 -16.81 43.58 -18.77
N VAL A 63 -16.49 42.30 -18.79
CA VAL A 63 -17.15 41.29 -17.93
C VAL A 63 -16.40 41.04 -16.63
N TRP A 64 -15.22 41.65 -16.47
CA TRP A 64 -14.33 41.33 -15.35
C TRP A 64 -14.93 41.68 -13.97
N GLU A 65 -15.60 42.83 -13.83
CA GLU A 65 -16.18 43.22 -12.54
C GLU A 65 -17.30 42.26 -12.11
N GLN A 66 -18.10 41.77 -13.04
CA GLN A 66 -19.12 40.78 -12.78
C GLN A 66 -18.46 39.43 -12.29
N MET A 67 -17.43 38.98 -13.00
CA MET A 67 -16.69 37.76 -12.63
C MET A 67 -16.00 37.92 -11.28
N ARG A 68 -15.45 39.10 -11.01
CA ARG A 68 -14.82 39.43 -9.73
C ARG A 68 -15.82 39.38 -8.59
N GLY A 69 -17.03 39.82 -8.80
CA GLY A 69 -18.15 39.68 -7.85
C GLY A 69 -18.47 38.21 -7.57
N GLN A 70 -18.56 37.38 -8.63
CA GLN A 70 -18.78 35.94 -8.49
C GLN A 70 -17.64 35.24 -7.75
N LEU A 71 -16.38 35.60 -8.03
CA LEU A 71 -15.18 35.05 -7.35
C LEU A 71 -15.08 35.49 -5.91
N ARG A 72 -15.55 36.70 -5.55
CA ARG A 72 -15.63 37.16 -4.15
C ARG A 72 -16.69 36.39 -3.36
N ALA A 73 -17.86 36.16 -3.99
CA ALA A 73 -18.92 35.35 -3.38
C ALA A 73 -18.52 33.86 -3.23
N ASN A 74 -17.84 33.31 -4.23
CA ASN A 74 -17.43 31.90 -4.28
C ASN A 74 -15.99 31.76 -4.78
N PRO A 75 -14.98 31.91 -3.92
CA PRO A 75 -13.56 31.88 -4.30
C PRO A 75 -13.09 30.56 -4.92
N GLY A 76 -13.83 29.48 -4.67
CA GLY A 76 -13.57 28.14 -5.20
C GLY A 76 -13.95 27.94 -6.68
N LEU A 77 -14.66 28.91 -7.31
CA LEU A 77 -15.06 28.80 -8.71
C LEU A 77 -13.86 28.61 -9.63
N GLU A 78 -13.92 27.57 -10.46
CA GLU A 78 -12.88 27.29 -11.44
C GLU A 78 -12.97 28.22 -12.66
N ALA A 79 -11.80 28.56 -13.21
CA ALA A 79 -11.75 29.40 -14.42
C ALA A 79 -12.46 28.75 -15.61
N LYS A 80 -12.45 27.41 -15.72
CA LYS A 80 -13.16 26.68 -16.78
C LYS A 80 -14.68 26.84 -16.66
N THR A 81 -15.18 26.73 -15.43
CA THR A 81 -16.62 26.90 -15.13
C THR A 81 -17.09 28.32 -15.44
N LEU A 82 -16.34 29.34 -15.02
CA LEU A 82 -16.62 30.73 -15.31
C LEU A 82 -16.56 31.02 -16.82
N PHE A 83 -15.61 30.42 -17.53
CA PHE A 83 -15.46 30.57 -18.96
C PHE A 83 -16.64 29.96 -19.73
N ALA A 84 -17.04 28.74 -19.35
CA ALA A 84 -18.21 28.08 -19.92
C ALA A 84 -19.51 28.86 -19.66
N ASP A 85 -19.63 29.52 -18.50
CA ASP A 85 -20.76 30.40 -18.18
C ASP A 85 -20.76 31.66 -19.05
N LEU A 86 -19.59 32.28 -19.27
CA LEU A 86 -19.44 33.41 -20.18
C LEU A 86 -19.84 33.07 -21.63
N GLN A 87 -19.40 31.90 -22.12
CA GLN A 87 -19.75 31.44 -23.47
C GLN A 87 -21.26 31.23 -23.64
N ARG A 88 -21.94 30.76 -22.58
CA ARG A 88 -23.41 30.62 -22.59
C ARG A 88 -24.14 31.96 -22.56
N ARG A 89 -23.65 32.91 -21.76
CA ARG A 89 -24.28 34.25 -21.62
C ARG A 89 -24.02 35.16 -22.83
N TYR A 90 -22.85 34.99 -23.43
CA TYR A 90 -22.39 35.82 -24.55
C TYR A 90 -21.95 34.93 -25.72
N PRO A 91 -22.90 34.31 -26.45
CA PRO A 91 -22.57 33.38 -27.54
C PRO A 91 -21.72 34.06 -28.61
N GLY A 92 -20.61 33.40 -28.97
CA GLY A 92 -19.72 33.88 -30.05
C GLY A 92 -18.70 34.94 -29.63
N GLN A 93 -18.79 35.57 -28.44
CA GLN A 93 -17.85 36.62 -28.03
C GLN A 93 -16.53 36.08 -27.48
N PHE A 94 -16.51 34.87 -26.88
CA PHE A 94 -15.34 34.28 -26.23
C PHE A 94 -14.91 32.99 -26.93
N ALA A 95 -13.79 33.06 -27.65
CA ALA A 95 -13.19 31.89 -28.30
C ALA A 95 -12.44 31.00 -27.31
N GLU A 96 -12.43 29.67 -27.51
CA GLU A 96 -11.80 28.71 -26.62
C GLU A 96 -10.33 29.00 -26.28
N GLY A 97 -9.56 29.52 -27.23
CA GLY A 97 -8.17 29.93 -27.02
C GLY A 97 -7.97 31.02 -25.95
N GLN A 98 -9.05 31.73 -25.56
CA GLN A 98 -9.00 32.77 -24.52
C GLN A 98 -9.06 32.20 -23.08
N LEU A 99 -9.45 30.94 -22.87
CA LEU A 99 -9.52 30.31 -21.56
C LEU A 99 -8.19 30.48 -20.78
N ARG A 100 -7.06 30.32 -21.46
CA ARG A 100 -5.75 30.47 -20.81
C ARG A 100 -5.46 31.89 -20.33
N THR A 101 -6.00 32.88 -21.01
CA THR A 101 -5.94 34.30 -20.59
C THR A 101 -6.78 34.52 -19.33
N LEU A 102 -8.01 33.97 -19.30
CA LEU A 102 -8.85 34.01 -18.11
C LEU A 102 -8.21 33.32 -16.91
N GLN A 103 -7.65 32.14 -17.11
CA GLN A 103 -6.93 31.39 -16.04
C GLN A 103 -5.80 32.24 -15.43
N ARG A 104 -5.01 32.92 -16.24
CA ARG A 104 -3.95 33.83 -15.78
C ARG A 104 -4.50 35.00 -14.98
N ARG A 105 -5.61 35.59 -15.46
CA ARG A 105 -6.26 36.74 -14.80
C ARG A 105 -6.84 36.34 -13.45
N ILE A 106 -7.53 35.20 -13.37
CA ILE A 106 -8.06 34.67 -12.11
C ILE A 106 -6.92 34.29 -11.14
N LYS A 107 -5.83 33.71 -11.66
CA LYS A 107 -4.63 33.42 -10.82
C LYS A 107 -4.07 34.71 -10.23
N HIS A 108 -4.00 35.80 -11.02
CA HIS A 108 -3.53 37.11 -10.57
C HIS A 108 -4.46 37.69 -9.50
N TRP A 109 -5.77 37.65 -9.76
CA TRP A 109 -6.78 38.10 -8.80
C TRP A 109 -6.70 37.30 -7.48
N ARG A 110 -6.59 35.97 -7.56
CA ARG A 110 -6.43 35.14 -6.36
C ARG A 110 -5.18 35.47 -5.55
N ALA A 111 -4.13 35.92 -6.21
CA ALA A 111 -2.90 36.31 -5.53
C ALA A 111 -2.99 37.69 -4.84
N LEU A 112 -3.78 38.63 -5.40
CA LEU A 112 -3.87 40.00 -4.91
C LEU A 112 -5.11 40.28 -4.06
N GLU A 113 -6.25 39.70 -4.40
CA GLU A 113 -7.55 40.01 -3.81
C GLU A 113 -8.30 38.77 -3.30
N GLY A 114 -7.82 37.57 -3.64
CA GLY A 114 -8.44 36.31 -3.21
C GLY A 114 -8.28 36.06 -1.73
N PRO A 115 -8.98 35.03 -1.18
CA PRO A 115 -8.84 34.69 0.21
C PRO A 115 -7.41 34.29 0.54
N SER A 116 -6.99 34.57 1.76
CA SER A 116 -5.69 34.12 2.27
C SER A 116 -5.60 32.60 2.20
N LYS A 117 -4.44 32.12 1.83
CA LYS A 117 -4.12 30.68 1.86
C LYS A 117 -3.64 30.32 3.25
N GLU A 118 -3.86 29.05 3.61
CA GLU A 118 -3.31 28.48 4.82
C GLU A 118 -1.78 28.58 4.79
N VAL A 119 -1.20 29.03 5.90
CA VAL A 119 0.24 29.16 6.06
C VAL A 119 0.77 27.94 6.81
N PHE A 120 1.62 27.17 6.16
CA PHE A 120 2.31 26.07 6.82
C PHE A 120 3.60 26.59 7.47
N PHE A 121 3.68 26.44 8.79
CA PHE A 121 4.88 26.81 9.53
C PHE A 121 5.85 25.64 9.59
N PRO A 122 7.06 25.73 8.98
CA PRO A 122 8.06 24.67 9.03
C PRO A 122 8.36 24.28 10.48
N GLN A 123 8.19 23.00 10.81
CA GLN A 123 8.47 22.47 12.14
C GLN A 123 9.95 22.10 12.24
N ARG A 124 10.57 22.37 13.41
CA ARG A 124 11.91 21.93 13.70
C ARG A 124 11.85 20.55 14.36
N TYR A 125 12.40 19.56 13.70
CA TYR A 125 12.52 18.21 14.21
C TYR A 125 13.94 17.97 14.76
N VAL A 126 14.02 17.21 15.85
CA VAL A 126 15.27 16.78 16.47
C VAL A 126 15.51 15.31 16.10
N PRO A 127 16.75 14.94 15.71
CA PRO A 127 17.04 13.56 15.32
C PRO A 127 16.78 12.57 16.46
N GLY A 128 16.15 11.45 16.15
CA GLY A 128 15.80 10.37 17.10
C GLY A 128 14.70 10.68 18.09
N GLU A 129 14.10 11.89 18.00
CA GLU A 129 13.08 12.31 18.97
C GLU A 129 11.69 11.75 18.62
N ARG A 130 11.24 11.89 17.39
CA ARG A 130 9.84 11.65 17.01
C ARG A 130 9.70 10.66 15.86
N SER A 131 8.75 9.76 16.00
CA SER A 131 8.18 9.00 14.90
C SER A 131 6.68 9.31 14.77
N GLN A 132 6.15 9.13 13.57
CA GLN A 132 4.74 9.28 13.25
C GLN A 132 4.27 8.05 12.49
N SER A 133 3.03 7.64 12.67
CA SER A 133 2.41 6.60 11.87
C SER A 133 0.92 6.84 11.69
N ASP A 134 0.42 6.31 10.59
CA ASP A 134 -0.99 6.31 10.27
C ASP A 134 -1.31 5.19 9.28
N PHE A 135 -2.60 4.86 9.12
CA PHE A 135 -3.08 3.93 8.09
C PHE A 135 -3.49 4.68 6.84
N THR A 136 -3.19 4.11 5.70
CA THR A 136 -3.60 4.67 4.41
C THR A 136 -4.19 3.59 3.50
N ASP A 137 -5.34 3.89 2.89
CA ASP A 137 -6.00 2.99 1.94
C ASP A 137 -5.21 2.93 0.63
N MET A 138 -4.87 1.72 0.19
CA MET A 138 -4.16 1.45 -1.06
C MET A 138 -5.08 0.94 -2.18
N GLY A 139 -6.38 0.81 -1.93
CA GLY A 139 -7.35 0.25 -2.87
C GLY A 139 -7.41 1.00 -4.20
N ALA A 140 -7.26 2.34 -4.19
CA ALA A 140 -7.25 3.17 -5.39
C ALA A 140 -6.11 2.82 -6.38
N LEU A 141 -5.06 2.11 -5.95
CA LEU A 141 -3.97 1.67 -6.82
C LEU A 141 -4.35 0.48 -7.71
N GLY A 142 -5.48 -0.19 -7.44
CA GLY A 142 -5.99 -1.28 -8.26
C GLY A 142 -5.06 -2.48 -8.36
N VAL A 143 -4.33 -2.79 -7.28
CA VAL A 143 -3.45 -3.96 -7.22
C VAL A 143 -4.27 -5.24 -7.20
N THR A 144 -3.81 -6.25 -7.93
CA THR A 144 -4.41 -7.59 -7.95
C THR A 144 -3.37 -8.66 -7.59
N LEU A 145 -3.84 -9.77 -7.03
CA LEU A 145 -3.07 -10.99 -6.82
C LEU A 145 -3.71 -12.10 -7.64
N GLN A 146 -2.99 -12.69 -8.60
CA GLN A 146 -3.53 -13.70 -9.52
C GLN A 146 -4.86 -13.24 -10.15
N ARG A 147 -4.91 -11.97 -10.58
CA ARG A 147 -6.07 -11.27 -11.16
C ARG A 147 -7.24 -11.03 -10.20
N ALA A 148 -7.14 -11.43 -8.93
CA ALA A 148 -8.14 -11.12 -7.91
C ALA A 148 -7.83 -9.77 -7.26
N PRO A 149 -8.83 -8.88 -7.07
CA PRO A 149 -8.63 -7.58 -6.43
C PRO A 149 -8.02 -7.73 -5.02
N PHE A 150 -6.96 -6.97 -4.75
CA PHE A 150 -6.27 -6.97 -3.47
C PHE A 150 -6.47 -5.65 -2.72
N ALA A 151 -7.65 -5.50 -2.13
CA ALA A 151 -7.96 -4.34 -1.28
C ALA A 151 -7.22 -4.47 0.06
N HIS A 152 -6.42 -3.45 0.41
CA HIS A 152 -5.63 -3.44 1.64
C HIS A 152 -5.34 -2.02 2.11
N LEU A 153 -4.96 -1.92 3.37
CA LEU A 153 -4.38 -0.73 3.98
C LEU A 153 -2.87 -0.89 4.07
N LEU A 154 -2.17 0.22 4.18
CA LEU A 154 -0.76 0.26 4.55
C LEU A 154 -0.64 0.99 5.89
N TYR A 155 -0.11 0.33 6.91
CA TYR A 155 0.42 1.01 8.08
C TYR A 155 1.72 1.68 7.67
N HIS A 156 1.75 3.01 7.65
CA HIS A 156 2.89 3.81 7.21
C HIS A 156 3.56 4.48 8.40
N PHE A 157 4.84 4.25 8.58
CA PHE A 157 5.67 4.79 9.65
C PHE A 157 6.74 5.72 9.08
N VAL A 158 6.94 6.88 9.71
CA VAL A 158 7.85 7.93 9.24
C VAL A 158 8.64 8.51 10.42
N LEU A 159 9.92 8.81 10.21
CA LEU A 159 10.72 9.69 11.06
C LEU A 159 10.73 11.10 10.47
N PRO A 160 10.09 12.11 11.06
CA PRO A 160 9.96 13.44 10.44
C PRO A 160 11.28 14.18 10.22
N TYR A 161 12.32 13.89 11.00
CA TYR A 161 13.64 14.53 10.84
C TYR A 161 14.35 14.08 9.57
N SER A 162 14.59 12.80 9.40
CA SER A 162 15.27 12.23 8.22
C SER A 162 14.36 12.00 7.04
N ASN A 163 13.06 11.94 7.30
CA ASN A 163 12.03 11.42 6.40
C ASN A 163 12.23 9.94 6.02
N TRP A 164 12.96 9.19 6.83
CA TRP A 164 13.02 7.74 6.69
C TRP A 164 11.62 7.16 6.89
N GLU A 165 11.23 6.24 6.03
CA GLU A 165 9.87 5.71 6.03
C GLU A 165 9.85 4.21 5.74
N THR A 166 8.86 3.52 6.30
CA THR A 166 8.56 2.11 6.02
C THR A 166 7.07 1.86 6.17
N GLY A 167 6.59 0.73 5.67
CA GLY A 167 5.18 0.38 5.78
C GLY A 167 4.96 -1.12 5.84
N VAL A 168 3.79 -1.49 6.35
CA VAL A 168 3.34 -2.88 6.50
C VAL A 168 1.94 -3.00 5.94
N VAL A 169 1.71 -3.96 5.05
CA VAL A 169 0.39 -4.27 4.52
C VAL A 169 -0.50 -4.80 5.65
N CYS A 170 -1.69 -4.27 5.77
CA CYS A 170 -2.68 -4.70 6.75
C CYS A 170 -4.11 -4.58 6.20
N PHE A 171 -5.11 -5.05 6.94
CA PHE A 171 -6.48 -5.13 6.44
C PHE A 171 -7.51 -4.47 7.36
N SER A 172 -7.06 -3.90 8.45
CA SER A 172 -7.92 -3.18 9.39
C SER A 172 -7.08 -2.20 10.22
N GLU A 173 -7.72 -1.16 10.73
CA GLU A 173 -7.15 -0.23 11.71
C GLU A 173 -7.29 -0.77 13.15
N SER A 174 -7.19 -2.09 13.33
CA SER A 174 -7.28 -2.72 14.64
C SER A 174 -6.02 -2.52 15.47
N PHE A 175 -6.12 -2.74 16.79
CA PHE A 175 -4.94 -2.71 17.66
C PHE A 175 -3.89 -3.74 17.24
N GLU A 176 -4.32 -4.90 16.78
CA GLU A 176 -3.45 -5.97 16.31
C GLU A 176 -2.61 -5.50 15.11
N SER A 177 -3.24 -4.83 14.13
CA SER A 177 -2.55 -4.24 12.97
C SER A 177 -1.62 -3.08 13.36
N LEU A 178 -2.07 -2.20 14.27
CA LEU A 178 -1.27 -1.11 14.80
C LEU A 178 -0.02 -1.63 15.53
N SER A 179 -0.19 -2.63 16.40
CA SER A 179 0.89 -3.21 17.17
C SER A 179 1.90 -3.94 16.28
N GLU A 180 1.43 -4.73 15.32
CA GLU A 180 2.30 -5.43 14.37
C GLU A 180 3.05 -4.42 13.50
N GLY A 181 2.34 -3.44 12.92
CA GLY A 181 2.93 -2.41 12.08
C GLY A 181 4.02 -1.61 12.79
N LEU A 182 3.75 -1.15 14.03
CA LEU A 182 4.72 -0.41 14.82
C LEU A 182 5.96 -1.26 15.16
N GLN A 183 5.76 -2.49 15.57
CA GLN A 183 6.86 -3.38 15.92
C GLN A 183 7.74 -3.70 14.71
N VAL A 184 7.13 -4.05 13.57
CA VAL A 184 7.88 -4.28 12.32
C VAL A 184 8.66 -3.04 11.92
N ALA A 185 8.05 -1.85 12.01
CA ALA A 185 8.71 -0.60 11.68
C ALA A 185 9.92 -0.32 12.57
N LEU A 186 9.80 -0.47 13.89
CA LEU A 186 10.89 -0.28 14.84
C LEU A 186 12.05 -1.27 14.61
N TRP A 187 11.74 -2.53 14.29
CA TRP A 187 12.74 -3.55 14.02
C TRP A 187 13.45 -3.33 12.68
N ARG A 188 12.73 -2.85 11.64
CA ARG A 188 13.33 -2.42 10.37
C ARG A 188 14.20 -1.17 10.54
N LEU A 189 13.78 -0.26 11.44
CA LEU A 189 14.54 0.93 11.80
C LEU A 189 15.84 0.61 12.55
N GLY A 190 15.84 -0.47 13.32
CA GLY A 190 16.97 -0.88 14.15
C GLY A 190 17.08 -0.11 15.47
N GLY A 191 16.02 0.57 15.91
CA GLY A 191 16.02 1.34 17.15
C GLY A 191 14.68 1.97 17.49
N VAL A 192 14.63 2.67 18.62
CA VAL A 192 13.41 3.23 19.20
C VAL A 192 13.54 4.74 19.38
N PRO A 193 12.71 5.57 18.71
CA PRO A 193 12.67 7.02 18.96
C PRO A 193 12.10 7.32 20.34
N ARG A 194 12.20 8.57 20.80
CA ARG A 194 11.69 8.97 22.13
C ARG A 194 10.17 9.02 22.16
N TYR A 195 9.56 9.62 21.13
CA TYR A 195 8.11 9.80 21.03
C TYR A 195 7.56 9.08 19.82
N HIS A 196 6.36 8.53 19.99
CA HIS A 196 5.56 8.04 18.88
C HIS A 196 4.22 8.77 18.82
N GLN A 197 3.95 9.40 17.69
CA GLN A 197 2.71 10.11 17.44
C GLN A 197 1.85 9.29 16.48
N THR A 198 0.60 9.07 16.85
CA THR A 198 -0.43 8.46 16.01
C THR A 198 -1.68 9.31 16.04
N ASP A 199 -2.48 9.23 14.99
CA ASP A 199 -3.78 9.88 14.98
C ASP A 199 -4.72 9.26 16.03
N ARG A 200 -5.89 9.85 16.23
CA ARG A 200 -6.92 9.40 17.17
C ARG A 200 -7.61 8.11 16.70
N LEU A 201 -6.82 7.07 16.43
CA LEU A 201 -7.34 5.76 16.09
C LEU A 201 -8.05 5.14 17.29
N SER A 202 -9.23 4.55 17.08
CA SER A 202 -9.95 3.81 18.12
C SER A 202 -9.13 2.64 18.70
N ALA A 203 -8.16 2.15 17.94
CA ALA A 203 -7.20 1.14 18.37
C ALA A 203 -6.25 1.64 19.46
N ALA A 204 -5.90 2.93 19.44
CA ALA A 204 -4.98 3.56 20.40
C ALA A 204 -5.69 4.35 21.51
N VAL A 205 -6.89 4.88 21.26
CA VAL A 205 -7.58 5.85 22.12
C VAL A 205 -8.99 5.38 22.46
N HIS A 206 -9.43 5.58 23.70
CA HIS A 206 -10.83 5.35 24.10
C HIS A 206 -11.78 6.35 23.44
N LYS A 207 -12.82 5.84 22.74
CA LYS A 207 -13.86 6.68 22.13
C LYS A 207 -14.92 7.17 23.12
N ALA A 208 -15.16 6.43 24.20
CA ALA A 208 -16.21 6.71 25.18
C ALA A 208 -15.60 7.16 26.53
N GLY A 209 -16.04 8.31 27.03
CA GLY A 209 -15.77 8.81 28.37
C GLY A 209 -14.47 9.60 28.55
N HIS A 210 -13.35 9.16 28.03
CA HIS A 210 -12.05 9.84 28.15
C HIS A 210 -11.27 9.82 26.82
N PRO A 211 -11.62 10.68 25.86
CA PRO A 211 -10.98 10.70 24.52
C PRO A 211 -9.50 11.09 24.55
N GLN A 212 -9.01 11.46 25.74
CA GLN A 212 -7.60 11.83 25.95
C GLN A 212 -6.72 10.68 26.44
N GLU A 213 -7.27 9.52 26.79
CA GLU A 213 -6.49 8.40 27.31
C GLU A 213 -6.18 7.34 26.25
N PHE A 214 -4.95 6.84 26.29
CA PHE A 214 -4.57 5.66 25.51
C PHE A 214 -5.19 4.39 26.07
N THR A 215 -5.55 3.46 25.20
CA THR A 215 -6.02 2.14 25.65
C THR A 215 -4.96 1.43 26.48
N PRO A 216 -5.34 0.58 27.46
CA PRO A 216 -4.37 -0.17 28.27
C PRO A 216 -3.39 -0.98 27.41
N ARG A 217 -3.86 -1.59 26.35
CA ARG A 217 -3.04 -2.39 25.43
C ARG A 217 -2.01 -1.51 24.69
N TYR A 218 -2.39 -0.33 24.23
CA TYR A 218 -1.47 0.58 23.57
C TYR A 218 -0.45 1.16 24.57
N ARG A 219 -0.85 1.47 25.80
CA ARG A 219 0.08 1.85 26.88
C ARG A 219 1.10 0.75 27.16
N ALA A 220 0.68 -0.51 27.23
CA ALA A 220 1.57 -1.65 27.41
C ALA A 220 2.58 -1.79 26.25
N LEU A 221 2.12 -1.60 25.00
CA LEU A 221 2.98 -1.61 23.82
C LEU A 221 4.02 -0.49 23.89
N LEU A 222 3.59 0.75 24.17
CA LEU A 222 4.50 1.88 24.32
C LEU A 222 5.51 1.64 25.47
N GLY A 223 5.04 1.14 26.61
CA GLY A 223 5.88 0.82 27.77
C GLY A 223 6.93 -0.24 27.47
N HIS A 224 6.58 -1.29 26.70
CA HIS A 224 7.51 -2.36 26.29
C HIS A 224 8.72 -1.80 25.51
N TYR A 225 8.47 -0.80 24.63
CA TYR A 225 9.52 -0.12 23.85
C TYR A 225 10.07 1.13 24.55
N GLY A 226 9.56 1.50 25.72
CA GLY A 226 9.90 2.74 26.39
C GLY A 226 9.48 4.00 25.59
N LEU A 227 8.56 3.89 24.64
CA LEU A 227 8.03 4.98 23.85
C LEU A 227 7.12 5.89 24.69
N GLN A 228 7.21 7.19 24.48
CA GLN A 228 6.23 8.14 24.97
C GLN A 228 5.21 8.43 23.87
N GLY A 229 3.94 8.09 24.12
CA GLY A 229 2.86 8.35 23.15
C GLY A 229 2.52 9.84 23.10
N ARG A 230 2.36 10.36 21.89
CA ARG A 230 1.77 11.66 21.62
C ARG A 230 0.52 11.49 20.75
N LYS A 231 -0.48 12.32 20.96
CA LYS A 231 -1.70 12.38 20.16
C LYS A 231 -1.70 13.67 19.37
N THR A 232 -2.25 13.65 18.17
CA THR A 232 -2.65 14.86 17.47
C THR A 232 -3.72 15.61 18.27
N GLY A 233 -3.58 16.92 18.41
CA GLY A 233 -4.58 17.78 19.04
C GLY A 233 -5.95 17.63 18.35
N ALA A 234 -7.06 17.80 19.12
CA ALA A 234 -8.37 17.88 18.50
C ALA A 234 -8.42 19.08 17.55
N ALA A 235 -8.86 18.88 16.32
CA ALA A 235 -8.93 19.93 15.29
C ALA A 235 -7.58 20.59 14.92
N CYS A 236 -6.46 19.89 15.12
CA CYS A 236 -5.13 20.31 14.66
C CYS A 236 -4.60 19.38 13.56
N PRO A 237 -5.19 19.37 12.37
CA PRO A 237 -4.76 18.52 11.25
C PRO A 237 -3.29 18.78 10.87
N HIS A 238 -2.76 19.96 11.15
CA HIS A 238 -1.37 20.34 10.83
C HIS A 238 -0.32 19.57 11.62
N GLU A 239 -0.67 18.95 12.75
CA GLU A 239 0.29 18.18 13.55
C GLU A 239 0.66 16.85 12.90
N ASN A 240 -0.14 16.35 11.93
CA ASN A 240 0.09 15.12 11.18
C ASN A 240 0.42 15.38 9.69
N GLY A 241 0.56 16.64 9.29
CA GLY A 241 0.75 17.04 7.89
C GLY A 241 1.95 16.39 7.20
N ASP A 242 3.01 16.03 7.93
CA ASP A 242 4.16 15.32 7.37
C ASP A 242 3.79 13.89 6.96
N VAL A 243 3.03 13.16 7.78
CA VAL A 243 2.60 11.78 7.45
C VAL A 243 1.60 11.80 6.30
N GLU A 244 0.62 12.70 6.32
CA GLU A 244 -0.37 12.84 5.24
C GLU A 244 0.31 13.18 3.89
N GLN A 245 1.25 14.11 3.90
CA GLN A 245 2.02 14.45 2.72
C GLN A 245 2.90 13.27 2.26
N ARG A 246 3.42 12.46 3.21
CA ARG A 246 4.17 11.24 2.91
C ARG A 246 3.29 10.18 2.30
N HIS A 247 2.07 9.97 2.81
CA HIS A 247 1.09 9.07 2.21
C HIS A 247 0.84 9.41 0.73
N TYR A 248 0.57 10.68 0.42
CA TYR A 248 0.37 11.11 -0.95
C TYR A 248 1.60 10.85 -1.83
N ARG A 249 2.80 11.24 -1.36
CA ARG A 249 4.05 11.05 -2.10
C ARG A 249 4.36 9.57 -2.31
N PHE A 250 4.17 8.75 -1.27
CA PHE A 250 4.39 7.31 -1.35
C PHE A 250 3.42 6.64 -2.32
N LYS A 251 2.11 6.91 -2.20
CA LYS A 251 1.11 6.39 -3.16
C LYS A 251 1.45 6.76 -4.60
N ARG A 252 1.86 8.00 -4.82
CA ARG A 252 2.30 8.44 -6.15
C ARG A 252 3.56 7.71 -6.62
N ALA A 253 4.51 7.44 -5.74
CA ALA A 253 5.71 6.66 -6.07
C ALA A 253 5.35 5.21 -6.41
N VAL A 254 4.44 4.58 -5.65
CA VAL A 254 3.91 3.24 -5.96
C VAL A 254 3.22 3.24 -7.32
N GLU A 255 2.34 4.20 -7.58
CA GLU A 255 1.65 4.34 -8.87
C GLU A 255 2.64 4.43 -10.04
N GLN A 256 3.65 5.29 -9.94
CA GLN A 256 4.68 5.44 -10.98
C GLN A 256 5.51 4.15 -11.16
N ALA A 257 5.82 3.46 -10.07
CA ALA A 257 6.55 2.20 -10.14
C ALA A 257 5.70 1.07 -10.76
N LEU A 258 4.38 1.04 -10.50
CA LEU A 258 3.44 0.12 -11.14
C LEU A 258 3.30 0.39 -12.64
N LEU A 259 3.26 1.67 -13.04
CA LEU A 259 3.25 2.06 -14.46
C LEU A 259 4.54 1.62 -15.17
N LEU A 260 5.71 1.80 -14.54
CA LEU A 260 6.99 1.33 -15.07
C LEU A 260 7.07 -0.21 -15.16
N ARG A 261 6.47 -0.92 -14.19
CA ARG A 261 6.38 -2.38 -14.21
C ARG A 261 5.47 -2.88 -15.35
N GLY A 262 4.52 -2.07 -15.82
CA GLY A 262 3.56 -2.41 -16.87
C GLY A 262 2.44 -3.36 -16.43
N SER A 263 2.39 -3.73 -15.14
CA SER A 263 1.35 -4.59 -14.57
C SER A 263 1.08 -4.22 -13.11
N ARG A 264 -0.19 -4.33 -12.71
CA ARG A 264 -0.65 -4.20 -11.32
C ARG A 264 -0.93 -5.56 -10.67
N ASP A 265 -0.75 -6.64 -11.42
CA ASP A 265 -0.96 -8.01 -10.97
C ASP A 265 0.33 -8.62 -10.43
N PHE A 266 0.24 -9.33 -9.31
CA PHE A 266 1.33 -10.04 -8.66
C PHE A 266 0.94 -11.51 -8.47
N ASN A 267 1.92 -12.40 -8.43
CA ASN A 267 1.67 -13.82 -8.25
C ASN A 267 1.13 -14.12 -6.83
N ASP A 268 1.68 -13.42 -5.84
CA ASP A 268 1.27 -13.54 -4.45
C ASP A 268 1.54 -12.25 -3.66
N ARG A 269 1.14 -12.26 -2.41
CA ARG A 269 1.32 -11.13 -1.49
C ARG A 269 2.80 -10.86 -1.21
N GLY A 270 3.63 -11.90 -1.11
CA GLY A 270 5.06 -11.76 -0.83
C GLY A 270 5.78 -10.99 -1.92
N GLU A 271 5.44 -11.25 -3.20
CA GLU A 271 5.97 -10.49 -4.33
C GLU A 271 5.57 -9.01 -4.25
N TYR A 272 4.31 -8.72 -3.91
CA TYR A 272 3.86 -7.35 -3.74
C TYR A 272 4.54 -6.64 -2.57
N GLU A 273 4.66 -7.28 -1.41
CA GLU A 273 5.36 -6.73 -0.25
C GLU A 273 6.86 -6.50 -0.56
N GLY A 274 7.49 -7.43 -1.27
CA GLY A 274 8.87 -7.28 -1.76
C GLY A 274 9.04 -6.09 -2.72
N PHE A 275 8.04 -5.83 -3.56
CA PHE A 275 7.99 -4.65 -4.43
C PHE A 275 7.90 -3.36 -3.60
N LEU A 276 7.03 -3.30 -2.59
CA LEU A 276 6.92 -2.15 -1.69
C LEU A 276 8.22 -1.92 -0.90
N ASP A 277 8.81 -2.98 -0.36
CA ASP A 277 10.07 -2.89 0.39
C ASP A 277 11.26 -2.40 -0.48
N LYS A 278 11.28 -2.79 -1.75
CA LYS A 278 12.26 -2.26 -2.71
C LYS A 278 12.07 -0.76 -2.91
N LEU A 279 10.83 -0.31 -3.05
CA LEU A 279 10.50 1.11 -3.21
C LEU A 279 10.86 1.93 -1.98
N PHE A 280 10.55 1.44 -0.76
CA PHE A 280 10.97 2.08 0.49
C PHE A 280 12.49 2.21 0.57
N ARG A 281 13.24 1.17 0.22
CA ARG A 281 14.71 1.22 0.18
C ARG A 281 15.23 2.27 -0.80
N GLN A 282 14.63 2.39 -1.98
CA GLN A 282 14.99 3.41 -2.96
C GLN A 282 14.73 4.82 -2.44
N LEU A 283 13.57 5.07 -1.85
CA LEU A 283 13.21 6.37 -1.27
C LEU A 283 14.12 6.74 -0.10
N ASN A 284 14.42 5.79 0.77
CA ASN A 284 15.31 5.99 1.92
C ASN A 284 16.79 6.16 1.50
N GLY A 285 17.20 5.61 0.36
CA GLY A 285 18.54 5.74 -0.18
C GLY A 285 18.99 7.20 -0.39
N THR A 286 18.07 8.10 -0.71
CA THR A 286 18.34 9.54 -0.88
C THR A 286 18.45 10.30 0.45
N ARG A 287 18.18 9.66 1.59
CA ARG A 287 18.06 10.28 2.92
C ARG A 287 19.13 9.84 3.91
N GLN A 288 20.12 9.10 3.45
CA GLN A 288 21.16 8.42 4.24
C GLN A 288 21.88 9.33 5.24
N GLY A 289 22.26 10.56 4.83
CA GLY A 289 22.99 11.47 5.70
C GLY A 289 22.21 11.83 6.98
N ARG A 290 20.98 12.34 6.84
CA ARG A 290 20.14 12.66 7.98
C ARG A 290 19.71 11.42 8.77
N PHE A 291 19.51 10.31 8.08
CA PHE A 291 19.17 9.05 8.75
C PHE A 291 20.30 8.54 9.64
N ALA A 292 21.56 8.64 9.21
CA ALA A 292 22.72 8.28 10.02
C ALA A 292 22.83 9.12 11.32
N GLU A 293 22.56 10.44 11.24
CA GLU A 293 22.48 11.31 12.41
C GLU A 293 21.38 10.85 13.39
N GLU A 294 20.23 10.47 12.84
CA GLU A 294 19.06 10.04 13.60
C GLU A 294 19.29 8.67 14.24
N GLN A 295 19.88 7.73 13.49
CA GLN A 295 20.18 6.38 13.95
C GLN A 295 21.09 6.38 15.18
N GLY A 296 22.09 7.29 15.25
CA GLY A 296 22.95 7.45 16.41
C GLY A 296 22.25 7.98 17.68
N ARG A 297 21.00 8.44 17.56
CA ARG A 297 20.17 8.95 18.69
C ARG A 297 19.05 8.02 19.10
N LEU A 298 18.79 6.96 18.34
CA LEU A 298 17.78 5.98 18.67
C LEU A 298 18.21 5.14 19.88
N ARG A 299 17.24 4.74 20.69
CA ARG A 299 17.46 3.83 21.80
C ARG A 299 17.46 2.38 21.32
N ALA A 300 18.09 1.48 22.08
CA ALA A 300 18.11 0.07 21.77
C ALA A 300 16.71 -0.55 21.75
N LEU A 301 16.52 -1.53 20.87
CA LEU A 301 15.32 -2.37 20.83
C LEU A 301 15.29 -3.29 22.06
N PRO A 302 14.10 -3.71 22.55
CA PRO A 302 13.99 -4.78 23.55
C PRO A 302 14.46 -6.11 22.94
N ALA A 303 14.79 -7.08 23.81
CA ALA A 303 15.28 -8.40 23.39
C ALA A 303 14.26 -9.19 22.52
N ARG A 304 12.97 -8.91 22.64
CA ARG A 304 11.90 -9.59 21.91
C ARG A 304 10.75 -8.63 21.60
N ARG A 305 9.96 -8.97 20.57
CA ARG A 305 8.70 -8.28 20.29
C ARG A 305 7.67 -8.59 21.36
N LEU A 306 6.76 -7.64 21.59
CA LEU A 306 5.59 -7.87 22.44
C LEU A 306 4.59 -8.74 21.69
N GLU A 307 4.00 -9.72 22.38
CA GLU A 307 2.86 -10.45 21.83
C GLU A 307 1.66 -9.51 21.66
N SER A 308 1.26 -9.29 20.44
CA SER A 308 0.18 -8.33 20.09
C SER A 308 -1.18 -8.99 19.95
N SER A 309 -1.25 -10.32 20.02
CA SER A 309 -2.51 -11.06 19.90
C SER A 309 -3.50 -10.74 21.03
N ARG A 310 -4.79 -10.71 20.68
CA ARG A 310 -5.87 -10.63 21.67
C ARG A 310 -6.25 -12.02 22.11
N ARG A 311 -6.15 -12.30 23.43
CA ARG A 311 -6.58 -13.57 24.02
C ARG A 311 -8.05 -13.52 24.38
N LEU A 312 -8.81 -14.51 23.95
CA LEU A 312 -10.23 -14.66 24.19
C LEU A 312 -10.50 -16.09 24.66
N GLN A 313 -11.39 -16.24 25.65
CA GLN A 313 -11.90 -17.56 26.03
C GLN A 313 -13.23 -17.77 25.32
N VAL A 314 -13.32 -18.81 24.52
CA VAL A 314 -14.49 -19.09 23.68
C VAL A 314 -14.92 -20.54 23.85
N ARG A 315 -16.22 -20.78 24.04
CA ARG A 315 -16.75 -22.14 24.10
C ARG A 315 -17.05 -22.66 22.69
N VAL A 316 -16.62 -23.90 22.42
CA VAL A 316 -16.89 -24.54 21.14
C VAL A 316 -18.36 -24.99 21.09
N GLY A 317 -19.07 -24.54 20.09
CA GLY A 317 -20.49 -24.84 19.87
C GLY A 317 -20.71 -26.27 19.35
N PRO A 318 -21.98 -26.78 19.40
CA PRO A 318 -22.33 -28.13 18.96
C PRO A 318 -22.13 -28.35 17.44
N SER A 319 -22.00 -27.29 16.67
CA SER A 319 -21.71 -27.34 15.23
C SER A 319 -20.18 -27.39 14.94
N SER A 320 -19.36 -27.68 15.96
CA SER A 320 -17.88 -27.71 15.84
C SER A 320 -17.30 -26.37 15.38
N THR A 321 -17.87 -25.27 15.87
CA THR A 321 -17.50 -23.91 15.49
C THR A 321 -17.31 -23.02 16.71
N ILE A 322 -16.44 -22.01 16.54
CA ILE A 322 -16.28 -20.88 17.46
C ILE A 322 -16.62 -19.57 16.76
N ARG A 323 -17.03 -18.56 17.52
CA ARG A 323 -17.24 -17.19 17.04
C ARG A 323 -16.15 -16.28 17.54
N VAL A 324 -15.45 -15.62 16.63
CA VAL A 324 -14.35 -14.69 16.93
C VAL A 324 -14.52 -13.43 16.08
N GLY A 325 -14.71 -12.29 16.71
CA GLY A 325 -14.79 -10.99 16.03
C GLY A 325 -15.89 -10.96 14.94
N HIS A 326 -17.10 -11.39 15.24
CA HIS A 326 -18.24 -11.47 14.32
C HIS A 326 -18.15 -12.53 13.20
N ASN A 327 -17.05 -13.29 13.13
CA ASN A 327 -16.82 -14.36 12.15
C ASN A 327 -16.88 -15.75 12.79
N VAL A 328 -17.12 -16.76 11.97
CA VAL A 328 -17.23 -18.16 12.40
C VAL A 328 -16.05 -18.96 11.89
N TYR A 329 -15.46 -19.77 12.75
CA TYR A 329 -14.35 -20.66 12.41
C TYR A 329 -14.67 -22.07 12.87
N SER A 330 -14.44 -23.07 12.03
CA SER A 330 -14.58 -24.46 12.45
C SER A 330 -13.32 -24.91 13.22
N VAL A 331 -13.53 -25.79 14.18
CA VAL A 331 -12.51 -26.48 14.93
C VAL A 331 -12.83 -27.97 14.99
N HIS A 332 -11.88 -28.79 15.36
CA HIS A 332 -12.10 -30.25 15.42
C HIS A 332 -13.25 -30.63 16.36
N SER A 333 -14.11 -31.55 15.93
CA SER A 333 -15.35 -31.94 16.65
C SER A 333 -15.13 -32.49 18.07
N ARG A 334 -13.93 -33.03 18.38
CA ARG A 334 -13.57 -33.45 19.74
C ARG A 334 -13.51 -32.33 20.77
N LEU A 335 -13.47 -31.07 20.31
CA LEU A 335 -13.45 -29.90 21.19
C LEU A 335 -14.86 -29.37 21.50
N ILE A 336 -15.94 -29.99 20.98
CA ILE A 336 -17.32 -29.55 21.24
C ILE A 336 -17.58 -29.55 22.74
N GLY A 337 -18.09 -28.41 23.25
CA GLY A 337 -18.37 -28.19 24.66
C GLY A 337 -17.19 -27.68 25.48
N GLU A 338 -15.97 -27.80 24.97
CA GLU A 338 -14.77 -27.31 25.63
C GLU A 338 -14.62 -25.80 25.54
N GLN A 339 -13.89 -25.21 26.50
CA GLN A 339 -13.48 -23.83 26.48
C GLN A 339 -12.06 -23.74 25.95
N VAL A 340 -11.89 -23.02 24.84
CA VAL A 340 -10.61 -22.86 24.16
C VAL A 340 -10.10 -21.42 24.30
N GLU A 341 -8.79 -21.23 24.42
CA GLU A 341 -8.17 -19.92 24.29
C GLU A 341 -7.95 -19.61 22.81
N VAL A 342 -8.50 -18.49 22.35
CA VAL A 342 -8.29 -17.99 21.00
C VAL A 342 -7.32 -16.82 21.05
N ARG A 343 -6.24 -16.90 20.30
CA ARG A 343 -5.29 -15.79 20.08
C ARG A 343 -5.54 -15.17 18.73
N LEU A 344 -6.12 -13.97 18.77
CA LEU A 344 -6.47 -13.20 17.59
C LEU A 344 -5.34 -12.22 17.28
N ALA A 345 -4.54 -12.52 16.28
CA ALA A 345 -3.49 -11.64 15.75
C ALA A 345 -4.03 -10.75 14.60
N ALA A 346 -3.16 -9.95 13.99
CA ALA A 346 -3.54 -9.09 12.85
C ALA A 346 -4.10 -9.90 11.67
N GLU A 347 -3.50 -11.04 11.37
CA GLU A 347 -3.81 -11.86 10.19
C GLU A 347 -4.14 -13.32 10.48
N GLN A 348 -3.98 -13.77 11.72
CA GLN A 348 -4.15 -15.15 12.11
C GLN A 348 -5.06 -15.28 13.32
N VAL A 349 -5.74 -16.41 13.38
CA VAL A 349 -6.51 -16.90 14.52
C VAL A 349 -5.90 -18.22 14.93
N GLU A 350 -5.37 -18.28 16.14
CA GLU A 350 -4.89 -19.52 16.73
C GLU A 350 -5.86 -19.98 17.81
N VAL A 351 -6.15 -21.26 17.81
CA VAL A 351 -6.97 -21.92 18.82
C VAL A 351 -6.07 -22.79 19.69
N TRP A 352 -6.11 -22.56 20.99
CA TRP A 352 -5.28 -23.23 21.97
C TRP A 352 -6.15 -24.00 22.98
N TYR A 353 -5.79 -25.22 23.25
CA TYR A 353 -6.42 -26.04 24.28
C TYR A 353 -5.32 -26.74 25.09
N ALA A 354 -5.41 -26.74 26.43
CA ALA A 354 -4.42 -27.31 27.33
C ALA A 354 -2.96 -26.86 26.98
N GLN A 355 -2.78 -25.56 26.67
CA GLN A 355 -1.49 -24.95 26.31
C GLN A 355 -0.87 -25.43 24.97
N GLN A 356 -1.64 -26.16 24.17
CA GLN A 356 -1.24 -26.59 22.83
C GLN A 356 -2.02 -25.82 21.77
N CYS A 357 -1.33 -25.38 20.73
CA CYS A 357 -1.99 -24.83 19.54
C CYS A 357 -2.60 -25.99 18.76
N VAL A 358 -3.93 -26.06 18.77
CA VAL A 358 -4.69 -27.15 18.12
C VAL A 358 -5.14 -26.80 16.73
N GLU A 359 -5.21 -25.49 16.41
CA GLU A 359 -5.60 -25.01 15.07
C GLU A 359 -4.99 -23.63 14.80
N ARG A 360 -4.62 -23.39 13.54
CA ARG A 360 -4.16 -22.09 13.07
C ARG A 360 -4.81 -21.76 11.73
N MET A 361 -5.50 -20.63 11.67
CA MET A 361 -6.31 -20.22 10.51
C MET A 361 -6.01 -18.78 10.13
N GLY A 362 -6.21 -18.42 8.84
CA GLY A 362 -6.22 -17.03 8.41
C GLY A 362 -7.38 -16.28 9.06
N ARG A 363 -7.12 -15.07 9.55
CA ARG A 363 -8.17 -14.18 10.06
C ARG A 363 -9.07 -13.72 8.91
N LEU A 364 -10.36 -13.97 9.03
CA LEU A 364 -11.35 -13.49 8.08
C LEU A 364 -11.49 -11.97 8.16
N ARG A 365 -11.66 -11.36 7.00
CA ARG A 365 -11.90 -9.92 6.85
C ARG A 365 -13.38 -9.63 6.85
N GLY A 366 -13.77 -8.46 7.33
CA GLY A 366 -15.18 -8.08 7.44
C GLY A 366 -15.91 -8.85 8.54
N GLU A 367 -17.24 -8.87 8.46
CA GLU A 367 -18.14 -9.47 9.44
C GLU A 367 -19.04 -10.51 8.78
N SER A 368 -19.57 -11.42 9.60
CA SER A 368 -20.52 -12.47 9.20
C SER A 368 -19.97 -13.49 8.19
N ASN A 369 -18.65 -13.59 8.06
CA ASN A 369 -17.98 -14.59 7.23
C ASN A 369 -17.72 -15.87 8.02
N ALA A 370 -17.51 -16.99 7.30
CA ALA A 370 -17.21 -18.28 7.89
C ALA A 370 -15.99 -18.92 7.22
N HIS A 371 -15.09 -19.47 8.04
CA HIS A 371 -13.99 -20.34 7.60
C HIS A 371 -14.26 -21.73 8.13
N ILE A 372 -14.70 -22.60 7.24
CA ILE A 372 -15.05 -23.99 7.58
C ILE A 372 -14.06 -24.92 6.90
N GLN A 373 -13.28 -25.59 7.70
CA GLN A 373 -12.38 -26.65 7.26
C GLN A 373 -13.16 -27.98 7.27
N TYR A 374 -13.41 -28.55 6.09
CA TYR A 374 -14.23 -29.75 5.95
C TYR A 374 -13.66 -30.96 6.73
N ARG A 375 -12.34 -31.03 6.90
CA ARG A 375 -11.67 -32.07 7.70
C ARG A 375 -12.13 -32.14 9.15
N HIS A 376 -12.67 -31.06 9.70
CA HIS A 376 -13.22 -31.03 11.06
C HIS A 376 -14.59 -31.73 11.17
N LEU A 377 -15.28 -31.90 10.06
CA LEU A 377 -16.71 -32.26 10.01
C LEU A 377 -16.99 -33.53 9.21
N ILE A 378 -16.08 -33.94 8.32
CA ILE A 378 -16.35 -34.94 7.28
C ILE A 378 -16.79 -36.30 7.86
N ASP A 379 -16.18 -36.78 8.92
CA ASP A 379 -16.53 -38.05 9.54
C ASP A 379 -17.99 -38.08 10.09
N TRP A 380 -18.50 -36.91 10.49
CA TRP A 380 -19.87 -36.76 10.95
C TRP A 380 -20.86 -36.55 9.82
N LEU A 381 -20.43 -35.84 8.75
CA LEU A 381 -21.25 -35.67 7.54
C LEU A 381 -21.45 -37.01 6.83
N GLU A 382 -20.42 -37.84 6.73
CA GLU A 382 -20.51 -39.18 6.16
C GLU A 382 -21.56 -40.05 6.90
N ARG A 383 -21.57 -39.97 8.24
CA ARG A 383 -22.55 -40.68 9.08
C ARG A 383 -23.96 -40.11 8.97
N LYS A 384 -24.10 -38.85 8.57
CA LYS A 384 -25.35 -38.11 8.45
C LYS A 384 -25.47 -37.40 7.11
N PRO A 385 -25.44 -38.13 5.97
CA PRO A 385 -25.36 -37.51 4.63
C PRO A 385 -26.57 -36.61 4.33
N GLY A 386 -27.73 -36.83 4.91
CA GLY A 386 -28.89 -35.93 4.76
C GLY A 386 -28.69 -34.53 5.38
N ALA A 387 -27.68 -34.34 6.24
CA ALA A 387 -27.36 -33.01 6.75
C ALA A 387 -26.58 -32.13 5.73
N PHE A 388 -25.98 -32.74 4.72
CA PHE A 388 -25.15 -32.03 3.75
C PHE A 388 -25.94 -31.03 2.89
N GLU A 389 -27.14 -31.44 2.44
CA GLU A 389 -28.01 -30.66 1.54
C GLU A 389 -28.38 -29.29 2.12
N HIS A 390 -28.75 -29.25 3.39
CA HIS A 390 -29.18 -28.04 4.09
C HIS A 390 -28.12 -27.46 5.00
N TYR A 391 -26.86 -27.90 4.87
CA TYR A 391 -25.76 -27.34 5.67
C TYR A 391 -25.51 -25.88 5.30
N ARG A 392 -25.64 -25.01 6.28
CA ARG A 392 -25.50 -23.55 6.10
C ARG A 392 -24.20 -23.15 5.37
N TYR A 393 -23.12 -23.90 5.58
CA TYR A 393 -21.80 -23.63 5.02
C TYR A 393 -21.40 -24.67 3.96
N ARG A 394 -22.36 -25.21 3.23
CA ARG A 394 -22.13 -26.25 2.21
C ARG A 394 -21.10 -25.83 1.16
N GLU A 395 -21.11 -24.56 0.76
CA GLU A 395 -20.15 -24.05 -0.23
C GLU A 395 -18.68 -24.15 0.23
N ALA A 396 -18.43 -24.10 1.53
CA ALA A 396 -17.09 -24.30 2.09
C ALA A 396 -16.65 -25.78 2.12
N LEU A 397 -17.54 -26.70 1.77
CA LEU A 397 -17.23 -28.14 1.67
C LEU A 397 -16.78 -28.55 0.26
N TYR A 398 -16.59 -27.59 -0.65
CA TYR A 398 -15.99 -27.81 -1.97
C TYR A 398 -14.56 -27.23 -1.99
N PRO A 399 -13.50 -28.06 -1.77
CA PRO A 399 -12.13 -27.56 -1.71
C PRO A 399 -11.66 -26.86 -2.99
N SER A 400 -12.16 -27.34 -4.15
CA SER A 400 -11.91 -26.74 -5.46
C SER A 400 -13.14 -26.75 -6.35
N SER A 401 -13.09 -26.07 -7.47
CA SER A 401 -14.12 -26.10 -8.52
C SER A 401 -14.37 -27.50 -9.07
N ARG A 402 -13.34 -28.37 -9.07
CA ARG A 402 -13.48 -29.77 -9.53
C ARG A 402 -14.36 -30.59 -8.58
N PHE A 403 -14.21 -30.40 -7.29
CA PHE A 403 -15.11 -31.01 -6.29
C PHE A 403 -16.55 -30.55 -6.48
N ARG A 404 -16.77 -29.27 -6.80
CA ARG A 404 -18.11 -28.76 -7.09
C ARG A 404 -18.67 -29.40 -8.36
N LEU A 405 -17.91 -29.45 -9.44
CA LEU A 405 -18.32 -30.10 -10.69
C LEU A 405 -18.60 -31.59 -10.49
N ALA A 406 -17.82 -32.28 -9.67
CA ALA A 406 -18.05 -33.67 -9.34
C ALA A 406 -19.42 -33.87 -8.65
N TYR A 407 -19.73 -33.02 -7.68
CA TYR A 407 -21.04 -33.05 -7.03
C TYR A 407 -22.20 -32.76 -8.01
N ASP A 408 -22.05 -31.76 -8.84
CA ASP A 408 -23.08 -31.39 -9.84
C ASP A 408 -23.30 -32.53 -10.85
N ARG A 409 -22.28 -33.27 -11.29
CA ARG A 409 -22.40 -34.46 -12.11
C ARG A 409 -23.10 -35.64 -11.37
N LEU A 410 -22.73 -35.86 -10.12
CA LEU A 410 -23.41 -36.86 -9.30
C LEU A 410 -24.89 -36.59 -9.19
N CYS A 411 -25.32 -35.35 -9.06
CA CYS A 411 -26.71 -34.94 -9.02
C CYS A 411 -27.47 -35.16 -10.35
N GLN A 412 -26.76 -35.21 -11.49
CA GLN A 412 -27.37 -35.50 -12.80
C GLN A 412 -27.74 -36.98 -12.96
N HIS A 413 -27.01 -37.88 -12.31
CA HIS A 413 -27.16 -39.33 -12.48
C HIS A 413 -27.78 -40.04 -11.27
N HIS A 414 -27.89 -39.37 -10.12
CA HIS A 414 -28.36 -39.96 -8.88
C HIS A 414 -29.36 -39.06 -8.18
N SER A 415 -30.15 -39.63 -7.31
CA SER A 415 -30.96 -38.82 -6.36
C SER A 415 -30.05 -37.99 -5.47
N GLU A 416 -30.54 -36.83 -5.00
CA GLU A 416 -29.78 -35.90 -4.14
C GLU A 416 -29.10 -36.61 -2.95
N ARG A 417 -29.82 -37.52 -2.30
CA ARG A 417 -29.28 -38.32 -1.18
C ARG A 417 -28.16 -39.25 -1.59
N GLN A 418 -28.26 -39.88 -2.76
CA GLN A 418 -27.21 -40.76 -3.29
C GLN A 418 -26.00 -39.96 -3.75
N ALA A 419 -26.21 -38.83 -4.44
CA ALA A 419 -25.16 -37.89 -4.85
C ALA A 419 -24.40 -37.34 -3.63
N ALA A 420 -25.12 -36.91 -2.59
CA ALA A 420 -24.50 -36.44 -1.36
C ALA A 420 -23.68 -37.56 -0.67
N LYS A 421 -24.17 -38.78 -0.61
CA LYS A 421 -23.42 -39.92 -0.03
C LYS A 421 -22.15 -40.22 -0.80
N ALA A 422 -22.24 -40.30 -2.14
CA ALA A 422 -21.06 -40.54 -2.98
C ALA A 422 -20.03 -39.39 -2.87
N TYR A 423 -20.50 -38.14 -2.91
CA TYR A 423 -19.65 -36.98 -2.77
C TYR A 423 -18.92 -36.93 -1.43
N LEU A 424 -19.64 -37.18 -0.31
CA LEU A 424 -19.05 -37.19 1.02
C LEU A 424 -18.00 -38.31 1.18
N ALA A 425 -18.18 -39.46 0.55
CA ALA A 425 -17.18 -40.51 0.51
C ALA A 425 -15.91 -40.07 -0.26
N ILE A 426 -16.07 -39.38 -1.41
CA ILE A 426 -14.96 -38.77 -2.16
C ILE A 426 -14.25 -37.70 -1.32
N LEU A 427 -15.02 -36.83 -0.66
CA LEU A 427 -14.47 -35.78 0.18
C LEU A 427 -13.72 -36.36 1.40
N ARG A 428 -14.14 -37.49 1.91
CA ARG A 428 -13.45 -38.23 2.97
C ARG A 428 -12.08 -38.75 2.49
N LEU A 429 -11.98 -39.29 1.27
CA LEU A 429 -10.69 -39.66 0.69
C LEU A 429 -9.74 -38.47 0.64
N ALA A 430 -10.25 -37.29 0.21
CA ALA A 430 -9.48 -36.07 0.22
C ALA A 430 -9.01 -35.62 1.64
N ALA A 431 -9.83 -35.88 2.66
CA ALA A 431 -9.50 -35.52 4.03
C ALA A 431 -8.41 -36.42 4.64
N HIS A 432 -8.48 -37.73 4.39
CA HIS A 432 -7.64 -38.72 5.06
C HIS A 432 -6.40 -39.14 4.25
N ASP A 433 -6.50 -39.11 2.91
CA ASP A 433 -5.39 -39.51 2.05
C ASP A 433 -4.69 -38.27 1.42
N SER A 434 -5.27 -37.71 0.35
CA SER A 434 -4.66 -36.57 -0.34
C SER A 434 -5.72 -35.73 -1.07
N GLU A 435 -5.89 -34.46 -0.66
CA GLU A 435 -6.77 -33.52 -1.38
C GLU A 435 -6.30 -33.27 -2.81
N ALA A 436 -5.00 -33.07 -3.02
CA ALA A 436 -4.42 -32.87 -4.34
C ALA A 436 -4.55 -34.12 -5.22
N GLY A 437 -4.38 -35.34 -4.65
CA GLY A 437 -4.56 -36.58 -5.38
C GLY A 437 -6.00 -36.81 -5.79
N VAL A 438 -6.97 -36.52 -4.91
CA VAL A 438 -8.40 -36.61 -5.26
C VAL A 438 -8.76 -35.55 -6.30
N ASP A 439 -8.27 -34.31 -6.18
CA ASP A 439 -8.54 -33.25 -7.13
C ASP A 439 -8.05 -33.60 -8.55
N GLU A 440 -6.85 -34.22 -8.64
CA GLU A 440 -6.31 -34.67 -9.92
C GLU A 440 -7.08 -35.88 -10.46
N ALA A 441 -7.45 -36.86 -9.62
CA ALA A 441 -8.27 -38.00 -10.01
C ALA A 441 -9.66 -37.51 -10.53
N LEU A 442 -10.27 -36.53 -9.87
CA LEU A 442 -11.51 -35.91 -10.33
C LEU A 442 -11.34 -35.23 -11.68
N ARG A 443 -10.22 -34.52 -11.90
CA ARG A 443 -9.91 -33.92 -13.20
C ARG A 443 -9.91 -34.97 -14.30
N GLN A 444 -9.17 -36.05 -14.12
CA GLN A 444 -9.06 -37.13 -15.11
C GLN A 444 -10.39 -37.80 -15.41
N LEU A 445 -11.17 -38.13 -14.35
CA LEU A 445 -12.48 -38.75 -14.52
C LEU A 445 -13.48 -37.83 -15.24
N ILE A 446 -13.44 -36.53 -14.93
CA ILE A 446 -14.31 -35.53 -15.55
C ILE A 446 -13.93 -35.32 -17.02
N GLU A 447 -12.63 -35.20 -17.36
CA GLU A 447 -12.14 -35.02 -18.74
C GLU A 447 -12.45 -36.21 -19.64
N HIS A 448 -12.41 -37.43 -19.09
CA HIS A 448 -12.68 -38.66 -19.85
C HIS A 448 -14.14 -39.13 -19.78
N ASP A 449 -15.01 -38.32 -19.21
CA ASP A 449 -16.43 -38.64 -19.05
C ASP A 449 -16.72 -39.99 -18.37
N GLN A 450 -15.89 -40.33 -17.36
CA GLN A 450 -16.00 -41.59 -16.64
C GLN A 450 -16.91 -41.43 -15.41
N ALA A 451 -17.43 -42.58 -14.92
CA ALA A 451 -18.31 -42.58 -13.73
C ALA A 451 -17.56 -42.07 -12.51
N LEU A 452 -18.18 -41.11 -11.80
CA LEU A 452 -17.64 -40.53 -10.57
C LEU A 452 -18.13 -41.40 -9.36
N THR A 453 -17.33 -42.39 -9.00
CA THR A 453 -17.57 -43.19 -7.79
C THR A 453 -16.35 -43.09 -6.85
N PRO A 454 -16.56 -43.27 -5.54
CA PRO A 454 -15.43 -43.27 -4.58
C PRO A 454 -14.34 -44.29 -4.97
N GLU A 455 -14.75 -45.47 -5.44
CA GLU A 455 -13.85 -46.54 -5.87
C GLU A 455 -13.04 -46.16 -7.12
N ALA A 456 -13.67 -45.47 -8.08
CA ALA A 456 -12.99 -44.99 -9.28
C ALA A 456 -11.95 -43.91 -8.94
N VAL A 457 -12.28 -43.00 -8.00
CA VAL A 457 -11.35 -41.98 -7.51
C VAL A 457 -10.15 -42.64 -6.79
N GLU A 458 -10.43 -43.58 -5.89
CA GLU A 458 -9.38 -44.31 -5.15
C GLU A 458 -8.46 -45.11 -6.10
N ALA A 459 -9.04 -45.78 -7.09
CA ALA A 459 -8.27 -46.52 -8.09
C ALA A 459 -7.32 -45.61 -8.89
N ARG A 460 -7.78 -44.41 -9.25
CA ARG A 460 -6.94 -43.40 -9.95
C ARG A 460 -5.82 -42.89 -9.06
N MET A 461 -6.10 -42.57 -7.80
CA MET A 461 -5.08 -42.14 -6.84
C MET A 461 -3.98 -43.21 -6.67
N ARG A 462 -4.37 -44.49 -6.60
CA ARG A 462 -3.41 -45.60 -6.48
C ARG A 462 -2.60 -45.81 -7.76
N ALA A 463 -3.19 -45.63 -8.95
CA ALA A 463 -2.48 -45.74 -10.22
C ALA A 463 -1.36 -44.66 -10.37
N ASP A 464 -1.63 -43.44 -9.88
CA ASP A 464 -0.63 -42.36 -9.90
C ASP A 464 0.49 -42.58 -8.85
N LEU A 465 0.25 -43.37 -7.81
CA LEU A 465 1.23 -43.74 -6.79
C LEU A 465 2.13 -44.92 -7.20
N THR A 466 1.80 -45.62 -8.30
CA THR A 466 2.66 -46.70 -8.82
C THR A 466 3.90 -46.05 -9.42
N PRO A 467 5.10 -46.19 -8.82
CA PRO A 467 6.28 -45.58 -9.40
C PRO A 467 6.49 -46.15 -10.78
N ALA A 468 6.84 -45.31 -11.75
CA ALA A 468 7.32 -45.79 -13.04
C ALA A 468 8.38 -46.86 -12.81
N PRO A 469 8.36 -47.97 -13.55
CA PRO A 469 9.33 -49.02 -13.33
C PRO A 469 10.72 -48.42 -13.33
N ALA A 470 11.46 -48.69 -12.23
CA ALA A 470 12.79 -48.13 -12.05
C ALA A 470 13.57 -48.37 -13.34
N THR A 471 13.90 -47.32 -14.07
CA THR A 471 14.78 -47.42 -15.23
C THR A 471 15.99 -48.12 -14.70
N ALA A 472 16.31 -49.32 -15.27
CA ALA A 472 17.48 -50.07 -14.87
C ALA A 472 18.71 -49.21 -15.22
N VAL A 473 19.13 -48.39 -14.27
CA VAL A 473 20.38 -47.64 -14.39
C VAL A 473 21.48 -48.63 -14.19
N THR A 474 22.04 -49.09 -15.30
CA THR A 474 23.27 -49.90 -15.27
C THR A 474 24.40 -48.94 -14.84
N VAL A 475 24.70 -48.93 -13.58
CA VAL A 475 25.85 -48.18 -13.05
C VAL A 475 27.09 -49.00 -13.48
N THR A 476 27.87 -48.47 -14.42
CA THR A 476 29.18 -49.03 -14.74
C THR A 476 30.01 -49.03 -13.46
N PRO A 477 30.55 -50.18 -13.05
CA PRO A 477 31.39 -50.26 -11.88
C PRO A 477 32.53 -49.25 -11.98
N VAL A 478 32.67 -48.38 -11.00
CA VAL A 478 33.81 -47.46 -10.96
C VAL A 478 35.07 -48.29 -10.76
N ASP A 479 36.01 -48.22 -11.67
CA ASP A 479 37.32 -48.83 -11.53
C ASP A 479 38.08 -48.13 -10.37
N LEU A 480 38.18 -48.81 -9.27
CA LEU A 480 38.86 -48.30 -8.08
C LEU A 480 40.38 -48.50 -8.11
N SER A 481 40.92 -49.18 -9.14
CA SER A 481 42.37 -49.42 -9.26
C SER A 481 43.20 -48.12 -9.35
N ALA A 482 42.60 -47.05 -9.84
CA ALA A 482 43.22 -45.70 -9.83
C ALA A 482 43.43 -45.12 -8.40
N TYR A 483 42.64 -45.60 -7.43
CA TYR A 483 42.77 -45.18 -6.03
C TYR A 483 43.79 -46.04 -5.25
N ASP A 484 44.02 -47.29 -5.69
CA ASP A 484 45.07 -48.13 -5.13
C ASP A 484 46.47 -47.61 -5.41
N ALA A 485 46.63 -46.86 -6.55
CA ALA A 485 47.87 -46.17 -6.87
C ALA A 485 48.25 -45.06 -5.88
N LEU A 486 47.27 -44.42 -5.24
CA LEU A 486 47.51 -43.38 -4.24
C LEU A 486 48.00 -43.95 -2.89
N LEU A 487 47.69 -45.22 -2.58
CA LEU A 487 48.16 -45.88 -1.40
C LEU A 487 49.60 -46.40 -1.49
N SER A 488 50.14 -46.46 -2.72
CA SER A 488 51.51 -46.90 -2.95
C SER A 488 52.57 -45.78 -3.03
N GLU A 489 52.18 -44.54 -3.01
CA GLU A 489 53.08 -43.35 -3.01
C GLU A 489 53.43 -42.81 -1.60
N GLU A 490 52.85 -43.33 -0.52
CA GLU A 490 53.22 -42.92 0.87
C GLU A 490 54.30 -43.81 1.52
N ALA A 491 55.01 -44.64 0.78
CA ALA A 491 56.07 -45.50 1.27
C ALA A 491 57.44 -45.23 0.59
N ALA A 492 57.80 -43.96 0.36
CA ALA A 492 59.14 -43.58 -0.06
C ALA A 492 59.62 -42.31 0.68
#